data_a094b1b34e5a053f7be11674227c30d0
#
_entry.id   a094b1b34e5a053f7be11674227c30d0
#
_cell.length_a   1.000
_cell.length_b   1.000
_cell.length_c   1.000
_cell.angle_alpha   90.00
_cell.angle_beta   90.00
_cell.angle_gamma   90.00
#
_symmetry.space_group_name_H-M   'P 1'
#
loop_
_entity.id
_entity.type
_entity.pdbx_description
1 polymer ?
#
loop_
_entity_poly.entity_id
_entity_poly.type
_entity_poly.pdbx_seq_one_letter_code
_entity_poly.pdbx_strand_id
1 'polypeptide(L)'
;MSSFCTKDXYTVIRRHYILPLLKGCKFMFLLTLSFFLYWLALNFIGSLEGIPYVRMILFLFVFLTLNYAFISFILYLIYFSYNLIVIFQDQIVLIKCSLLLRDDIEVIDSYRIVKVDGFSRXFFANVLXYXNLVIEQQRNDVRLFHFVPLPYKVLLIIKQQREDVLADRKRKYIISESEEGKLNEKEEDIQIL
;
A
#
# COMPACT_ATOMS: atom_id res chain seq x y z
N MET A 1 11.06 6.01 -11.74
CA MET A 1 9.61 6.23 -11.50
C MET A 1 9.41 6.78 -10.09
N SER A 2 8.85 7.99 -9.97
CA SER A 2 8.62 8.61 -8.66
C SER A 2 7.47 7.89 -7.92
N SER A 3 7.74 7.46 -6.70
CA SER A 3 6.75 6.83 -5.82
C SER A 3 5.74 7.84 -5.27
N PHE A 4 5.97 9.12 -5.54
CA PHE A 4 5.17 10.24 -5.07
C PHE A 4 4.66 11.05 -6.25
N CYS A 5 3.36 11.30 -6.26
CA CYS A 5 2.73 12.25 -7.17
C CYS A 5 1.91 13.22 -6.31
N THR A 6 2.33 14.46 -6.23
CA THR A 6 1.64 15.50 -5.48
C THR A 6 0.95 16.44 -6.48
N LYS A 7 -0.35 16.58 -6.34
CA LYS A 7 -1.18 17.61 -6.97
C LYS A 7 -1.78 18.48 -5.88
N ASP A 8 -2.22 19.66 -6.26
CA ASP A 8 -2.68 20.71 -5.33
C ASP A 8 -3.64 20.23 -4.22
N UNK A 9 -4.13 18.94 -4.33
CA UNK A 9 -5.05 18.58 -3.40
C UNK A 9 -4.85 17.28 -2.78
N TYR A 10 -4.05 16.69 -3.41
CA TYR A 10 -3.86 15.34 -2.93
C TYR A 10 -2.46 14.80 -3.22
N THR A 11 -2.00 13.90 -2.37
CA THR A 11 -0.71 13.20 -2.54
C THR A 11 -0.96 11.71 -2.72
N VAL A 12 -0.55 11.16 -3.85
CA VAL A 12 -0.64 9.71 -4.13
C VAL A 12 0.70 9.05 -3.78
N ILE A 13 0.64 8.05 -2.93
CA ILE A 13 1.79 7.25 -2.50
C ILE A 13 1.60 5.83 -3.01
N ARG A 14 2.53 5.37 -3.84
CA ARG A 14 2.60 3.98 -4.30
C ARG A 14 3.55 3.18 -3.42
N ARG A 15 3.33 1.89 -3.32
CA ARG A 15 4.24 0.98 -2.61
C ARG A 15 5.64 1.00 -3.23
N HIS A 16 6.63 0.71 -2.44
CA HIS A 16 8.03 0.75 -2.84
C HIS A 16 8.33 -0.29 -3.93
N TYR A 17 9.10 0.13 -4.94
CA TYR A 17 9.47 -0.68 -6.11
C TYR A 17 10.28 -1.96 -5.78
N ILE A 18 10.80 -2.08 -4.57
CA ILE A 18 11.52 -3.28 -4.10
C ILE A 18 10.62 -4.54 -4.17
N LEU A 19 9.30 -4.36 -3.97
CA LEU A 19 8.35 -5.47 -4.01
C LEU A 19 8.29 -6.15 -5.39
N PRO A 20 8.06 -5.43 -6.50
CA PRO A 20 8.10 -6.08 -7.82
C PRO A 20 9.49 -6.57 -8.20
N LEU A 21 10.54 -5.93 -7.72
CA LEU A 21 11.91 -6.39 -7.95
C LEU A 21 12.16 -7.76 -7.29
N LEU A 22 11.77 -7.95 -6.03
CA LEU A 22 11.90 -9.22 -5.31
C LEU A 22 11.09 -10.34 -5.99
N LYS A 23 9.87 -10.02 -6.44
CA LYS A 23 9.03 -10.98 -7.16
C LYS A 23 9.60 -11.28 -8.57
N GLY A 24 10.20 -10.28 -9.22
CA GLY A 24 10.91 -10.43 -10.47
C GLY A 24 12.11 -11.39 -10.33
N CYS A 25 12.90 -11.22 -9.26
CA CYS A 25 14.02 -12.14 -8.96
C CYS A 25 13.53 -13.58 -8.74
N LYS A 26 12.41 -13.75 -8.01
CA LYS A 26 11.79 -15.07 -7.83
C LYS A 26 11.33 -15.66 -9.17
N PHE A 27 10.72 -14.86 -10.02
CA PHE A 27 10.29 -15.26 -11.38
C PHE A 27 11.48 -15.70 -12.21
N MET A 28 12.55 -14.91 -12.24
CA MET A 28 13.78 -15.23 -12.98
C MET A 28 14.41 -16.53 -12.46
N PHE A 29 14.43 -16.73 -11.14
CA PHE A 29 14.93 -17.97 -10.52
C PHE A 29 14.11 -19.19 -10.97
N LEU A 30 12.77 -19.10 -10.95
CA LEU A 30 11.89 -20.19 -11.40
C LEU A 30 12.09 -20.48 -12.89
N LEU A 31 12.28 -19.43 -13.69
CA LEU A 31 12.53 -19.55 -15.13
C LEU A 31 13.86 -20.26 -15.41
N THR A 32 14.93 -19.86 -14.74
CA THR A 32 16.26 -20.51 -14.89
C THR A 32 16.21 -21.96 -14.38
N LEU A 33 15.52 -22.22 -13.28
CA LEU A 33 15.34 -23.57 -12.74
C LEU A 33 14.56 -24.46 -13.72
N SER A 34 13.47 -23.93 -14.29
CA SER A 34 12.67 -24.63 -15.30
C SER A 34 13.50 -24.98 -16.55
N PHE A 35 14.30 -24.02 -17.03
CA PHE A 35 15.20 -24.21 -18.15
C PHE A 35 16.29 -25.26 -17.84
N PHE A 36 16.84 -25.20 -16.62
CA PHE A 36 17.86 -26.17 -16.17
C PHE A 36 17.29 -27.59 -16.12
N LEU A 37 16.07 -27.75 -15.56
CA LEU A 37 15.36 -29.02 -15.50
C LEU A 37 15.10 -29.59 -16.93
N TYR A 38 14.69 -28.71 -17.85
CA TYR A 38 14.47 -29.09 -19.25
C TYR A 38 15.77 -29.56 -19.91
N TRP A 39 16.87 -28.83 -19.73
CA TRP A 39 18.18 -29.18 -20.24
C TRP A 39 18.67 -30.54 -19.68
N LEU A 40 18.49 -30.72 -18.35
CA LEU A 40 18.85 -31.98 -17.69
C LEU A 40 18.00 -33.14 -18.22
N ALA A 41 16.68 -32.91 -18.42
CA ALA A 41 15.79 -33.91 -19.02
C ALA A 41 16.28 -34.33 -20.43
N LEU A 42 16.68 -33.38 -21.27
CA LEU A 42 17.20 -33.69 -22.62
C LEU A 42 18.49 -34.53 -22.59
N ASN A 43 19.40 -34.23 -21.66
CA ASN A 43 20.68 -34.93 -21.58
C ASN A 43 20.59 -36.30 -20.92
N PHE A 44 19.77 -36.44 -19.86
CA PHE A 44 19.62 -37.71 -19.13
C PHE A 44 18.71 -38.70 -19.85
N ILE A 45 17.67 -38.21 -20.50
CA ILE A 45 16.68 -39.10 -21.17
C ILE A 45 17.22 -39.73 -22.43
N GLY A 46 18.31 -39.17 -23.02
CA GLY A 46 19.06 -39.85 -24.09
C GLY A 46 19.60 -41.22 -23.66
N SER A 47 19.84 -41.45 -22.37
CA SER A 47 20.28 -42.76 -21.84
C SER A 47 19.11 -43.67 -21.38
N LEU A 48 17.87 -43.14 -21.35
CA LEU A 48 16.65 -43.89 -20.93
C LEU A 48 15.70 -44.10 -22.13
N GLU A 49 16.24 -44.64 -23.23
CA GLU A 49 15.50 -44.84 -24.51
C GLU A 49 14.29 -45.79 -24.38
N GLY A 50 14.11 -46.44 -23.21
CA GLY A 50 13.04 -47.41 -23.00
C GLY A 50 11.71 -46.90 -22.48
N ILE A 51 11.60 -45.62 -22.05
CA ILE A 51 10.39 -45.15 -21.38
C ILE A 51 9.90 -43.76 -21.91
N PRO A 52 9.12 -43.77 -23.01
CA PRO A 52 8.64 -42.52 -23.63
C PRO A 52 7.74 -41.67 -22.71
N TYR A 53 7.05 -42.29 -21.77
CA TYR A 53 6.12 -41.61 -20.84
C TYR A 53 6.87 -40.68 -19.88
N VAL A 54 8.08 -41.02 -19.44
CA VAL A 54 8.88 -40.19 -18.51
C VAL A 54 9.21 -38.84 -19.16
N ARG A 55 9.55 -38.84 -20.40
CA ARG A 55 9.85 -37.61 -21.17
C ARG A 55 8.64 -36.71 -21.27
N MET A 56 7.48 -37.30 -21.56
CA MET A 56 6.20 -36.55 -21.64
C MET A 56 5.80 -35.92 -20.28
N ILE A 57 5.94 -36.68 -19.20
CA ILE A 57 5.63 -36.24 -17.82
C ILE A 57 6.57 -35.08 -17.44
N LEU A 58 7.86 -35.22 -17.69
CA LEU A 58 8.85 -34.16 -17.42
C LEU A 58 8.56 -32.88 -18.20
N PHE A 59 8.27 -33.01 -19.48
CA PHE A 59 7.89 -31.88 -20.33
C PHE A 59 6.63 -31.19 -19.82
N LEU A 60 5.60 -31.96 -19.42
CA LEU A 60 4.36 -31.44 -18.85
C LEU A 60 4.64 -30.70 -17.54
N PHE A 61 5.50 -31.23 -16.68
CA PHE A 61 5.89 -30.62 -15.41
C PHE A 61 6.59 -29.26 -15.62
N VAL A 62 7.55 -29.22 -16.53
CA VAL A 62 8.27 -27.97 -16.89
C VAL A 62 7.29 -26.93 -17.45
N PHE A 63 6.38 -27.36 -18.33
CA PHE A 63 5.35 -26.48 -18.91
C PHE A 63 4.43 -25.89 -17.83
N LEU A 64 3.95 -26.72 -16.91
CA LEU A 64 3.06 -26.27 -15.80
C LEU A 64 3.80 -25.31 -14.87
N THR A 65 5.05 -25.59 -14.54
CA THR A 65 5.89 -24.74 -13.67
C THR A 65 6.10 -23.36 -14.33
N LEU A 66 6.38 -23.33 -15.62
CA LEU A 66 6.58 -22.08 -16.36
C LEU A 66 5.30 -21.25 -16.41
N ASN A 67 4.16 -21.88 -16.70
CA ASN A 67 2.85 -21.20 -16.72
C ASN A 67 2.49 -20.64 -15.35
N TYR A 68 2.69 -21.43 -14.29
CA TYR A 68 2.45 -21.00 -12.91
C TYR A 68 3.32 -19.77 -12.56
N ALA A 69 4.60 -19.81 -12.90
CA ALA A 69 5.52 -18.70 -12.63
C ALA A 69 5.07 -17.42 -13.34
N PHE A 70 4.68 -17.54 -14.61
CA PHE A 70 4.25 -16.42 -15.45
C PHE A 70 2.94 -15.81 -14.93
N ILE A 71 1.92 -16.64 -14.69
CA ILE A 71 0.62 -16.19 -14.16
C ILE A 71 0.81 -15.52 -12.81
N SER A 72 1.54 -16.16 -11.90
CA SER A 72 1.82 -15.62 -10.55
C SER A 72 2.52 -14.25 -10.61
N PHE A 73 3.42 -14.07 -11.55
CA PHE A 73 4.16 -12.82 -11.73
C PHE A 73 3.23 -11.71 -12.28
N ILE A 74 2.41 -12.02 -13.30
CA ILE A 74 1.44 -11.05 -13.87
C ILE A 74 0.42 -10.62 -12.80
N LEU A 75 -0.18 -11.57 -12.10
CA LEU A 75 -1.15 -11.29 -11.03
C LEU A 75 -0.54 -10.38 -9.95
N TYR A 76 0.73 -10.62 -9.63
CA TYR A 76 1.45 -9.80 -8.66
C TYR A 76 1.68 -8.37 -9.18
N LEU A 77 2.03 -8.19 -10.47
CA LEU A 77 2.20 -6.85 -11.07
C LEU A 77 0.89 -6.05 -11.04
N ILE A 78 -0.21 -6.72 -11.35
CA ILE A 78 -1.57 -6.12 -11.28
C ILE A 78 -1.84 -5.69 -9.83
N TYR A 79 -1.69 -6.58 -8.86
CA TYR A 79 -1.88 -6.31 -7.43
C TYR A 79 -1.02 -5.12 -6.97
N PHE A 80 0.25 -5.09 -7.39
CA PHE A 80 1.17 -4.00 -7.02
C PHE A 80 0.70 -2.65 -7.58
N SER A 81 0.20 -2.63 -8.82
CA SER A 81 -0.22 -1.40 -9.52
C SER A 81 -1.48 -0.77 -8.90
N TYR A 82 -2.38 -1.59 -8.37
CA TYR A 82 -3.67 -1.14 -7.86
C TYR A 82 -3.70 -0.83 -6.36
N ASN A 83 -2.64 -1.14 -5.61
CA ASN A 83 -2.59 -0.80 -4.18
C ASN A 83 -1.96 0.60 -4.00
N LEU A 84 -2.81 1.58 -3.67
CA LEU A 84 -2.45 2.99 -3.57
C LEU A 84 -2.90 3.57 -2.22
N ILE A 85 -2.15 4.53 -1.74
CA ILE A 85 -2.52 5.37 -0.59
C ILE A 85 -2.69 6.79 -1.15
N VAL A 86 -3.87 7.35 -1.00
CA VAL A 86 -4.16 8.72 -1.43
C VAL A 86 -4.43 9.57 -0.19
N ILE A 87 -3.61 10.58 0.01
CA ILE A 87 -3.74 11.53 1.13
C ILE A 87 -4.43 12.78 0.57
N PHE A 88 -5.66 13.01 1.00
CA PHE A 88 -6.44 14.24 0.76
C PHE A 88 -6.25 15.19 1.94
N GLN A 89 -6.78 16.41 1.84
CA GLN A 89 -6.66 17.41 2.90
C GLN A 89 -7.29 16.95 4.23
N ASP A 90 -8.46 16.28 4.19
CA ASP A 90 -9.21 15.90 5.38
C ASP A 90 -9.19 14.40 5.69
N GLN A 91 -8.73 13.57 4.74
CA GLN A 91 -8.86 12.11 4.83
C GLN A 91 -7.74 11.38 4.11
N ILE A 92 -7.44 10.18 4.57
CA ILE A 92 -6.51 9.25 3.93
C ILE A 92 -7.35 8.12 3.33
N VAL A 93 -7.30 7.95 2.03
CA VAL A 93 -8.01 6.89 1.30
C VAL A 93 -7.03 5.79 0.93
N LEU A 94 -7.34 4.60 1.39
CA LEU A 94 -6.57 3.39 1.12
C LEU A 94 -7.31 2.59 0.07
N ILE A 95 -6.69 2.41 -1.06
CA ILE A 95 -7.24 1.60 -2.14
C ILE A 95 -6.47 0.29 -2.14
N LYS A 96 -7.15 -0.80 -1.73
CA LYS A 96 -6.63 -2.15 -1.74
C LYS A 96 -7.43 -2.95 -2.77
N CYS A 97 -6.88 -3.13 -3.94
CA CYS A 97 -7.52 -3.94 -4.96
C CYS A 97 -7.10 -5.40 -4.78
N SER A 98 -8.07 -6.27 -4.54
CA SER A 98 -7.88 -7.71 -4.55
C SER A 98 -8.32 -8.26 -5.92
N LEU A 99 -7.47 -9.10 -6.51
CA LEU A 99 -7.70 -9.70 -7.84
C LEU A 99 -9.00 -10.51 -7.96
N LEU A 100 -9.60 -10.91 -6.82
CA LEU A 100 -10.81 -11.72 -6.77
C LEU A 100 -12.05 -10.90 -6.37
N LEU A 101 -12.32 -9.80 -7.07
CA LEU A 101 -13.58 -9.04 -7.01
C LEU A 101 -13.87 -8.33 -5.68
N ARG A 102 -12.86 -8.05 -4.86
CA ARG A 102 -13.07 -7.33 -3.62
C ARG A 102 -12.16 -6.10 -3.57
N ASP A 103 -12.73 -4.99 -3.96
CA ASP A 103 -12.07 -3.69 -3.82
C ASP A 103 -12.40 -3.13 -2.43
N ASP A 104 -11.44 -3.22 -1.52
CA ASP A 104 -11.57 -2.63 -0.19
C ASP A 104 -11.04 -1.18 -0.27
N ILE A 105 -11.97 -0.23 -0.27
CA ILE A 105 -11.66 1.18 -0.12
C ILE A 105 -11.88 1.55 1.34
N GLU A 106 -10.83 1.87 2.03
CA GLU A 106 -10.86 2.26 3.42
C GLU A 106 -10.55 3.76 3.52
N VAL A 107 -11.47 4.50 4.11
CA VAL A 107 -11.32 5.95 4.33
C VAL A 107 -11.01 6.19 5.81
N ILE A 108 -9.93 6.89 6.07
CA ILE A 108 -9.49 7.26 7.42
C ILE A 108 -9.56 8.79 7.52
N ASP A 109 -10.42 9.30 8.39
CA ASP A 109 -10.50 10.73 8.68
C ASP A 109 -9.23 11.18 9.39
N SER A 110 -8.60 12.25 8.92
CA SER A 110 -7.33 12.76 9.47
C SER A 110 -7.45 13.16 10.94
N TYR A 111 -8.62 13.66 11.37
CA TYR A 111 -8.83 14.07 12.75
C TYR A 111 -8.94 12.89 13.74
N ARG A 112 -9.27 11.69 13.27
CA ARG A 112 -9.34 10.48 14.10
C ARG A 112 -7.98 9.83 14.37
N ILE A 113 -6.95 10.31 13.69
CA ILE A 113 -5.60 9.77 13.83
C ILE A 113 -5.02 10.26 15.16
N VAL A 114 -4.73 9.33 16.06
CA VAL A 114 -4.12 9.61 17.36
C VAL A 114 -2.60 9.64 17.23
N LYS A 115 -2.04 8.63 16.56
CA LYS A 115 -0.60 8.44 16.47
C LYS A 115 -0.21 7.90 15.11
N VAL A 116 0.91 8.37 14.62
CA VAL A 116 1.53 7.85 13.38
C VAL A 116 2.99 7.55 13.69
N ASP A 117 3.37 6.29 13.54
CA ASP A 117 4.74 5.82 13.75
C ASP A 117 5.27 5.17 12.47
N GLY A 118 6.54 5.41 12.21
CA GLY A 118 7.27 4.72 11.16
C GLY A 118 8.35 3.84 11.78
N PHE A 119 8.38 2.56 11.44
CA PHE A 119 9.43 1.67 11.91
C PHE A 119 9.99 0.78 10.81
N SER A 120 11.26 0.48 10.92
CA SER A 120 12.00 -0.37 10.00
C SER A 120 12.62 -1.52 10.79
N ARG A 121 12.36 -2.73 10.42
CA ARG A 121 12.90 -3.95 11.08
C ARG A 121 14.05 -4.60 10.34
N UNK A 122 14.22 -4.12 9.25
CA UNK A 122 15.18 -4.78 8.51
C UNK A 122 16.27 -3.84 8.20
N PHE A 123 17.51 -4.46 8.14
CA PHE A 123 18.70 -3.74 7.69
C PHE A 123 18.52 -3.17 6.28
N PHE A 124 18.03 -3.99 5.33
CA PHE A 124 17.74 -3.57 3.96
C PHE A 124 16.65 -2.50 3.87
N ALA A 125 15.75 -2.44 4.85
CA ALA A 125 14.70 -1.43 4.90
C ALA A 125 15.29 -0.01 5.08
N ASN A 126 16.31 0.10 5.91
CA ASN A 126 17.02 1.37 6.14
C ASN A 126 17.84 1.79 4.91
N VAL A 127 18.53 0.84 4.26
CA VAL A 127 19.35 1.10 3.08
C VAL A 127 18.49 1.50 1.88
N LEU A 128 17.32 0.90 1.74
CA LEU A 128 16.44 1.11 0.59
C LEU A 128 15.33 2.14 0.83
N UNK A 129 15.12 2.60 2.15
CA UNK A 129 14.29 3.57 2.54
C UNK A 129 12.83 3.36 2.48
N TYR A 130 12.71 2.24 2.85
CA TYR A 130 11.30 1.94 3.03
C TYR A 130 11.01 1.48 4.45
N UNK A 131 9.78 1.67 4.82
CA UNK A 131 9.46 1.25 6.11
C UNK A 131 8.05 0.79 6.20
N ASN A 132 7.81 0.47 7.38
CA ASN A 132 6.41 0.22 7.70
C ASN A 132 5.84 1.42 8.47
N LEU A 133 4.65 1.85 8.07
CA LEU A 133 3.94 2.95 8.70
C LEU A 133 2.79 2.37 9.52
N VAL A 134 2.65 2.81 10.76
CA VAL A 134 1.55 2.42 11.66
C VAL A 134 0.70 3.66 11.92
N ILE A 135 -0.58 3.56 11.63
CA ILE A 135 -1.57 4.62 11.93
C ILE A 135 -2.51 4.07 12.99
N GLU A 136 -2.53 4.72 14.13
CA GLU A 136 -3.41 4.41 15.25
C GLU A 136 -4.57 5.40 15.28
N GLN A 137 -5.80 4.89 15.28
CA GLN A 137 -7.02 5.69 15.30
C GLN A 137 -7.65 5.71 16.70
N GLN A 138 -8.58 6.63 16.94
CA GLN A 138 -9.21 6.88 18.25
C GLN A 138 -9.88 5.65 18.91
N ARG A 139 -10.28 4.63 18.17
CA ARG A 139 -10.92 3.42 18.72
C ARG A 139 -9.99 2.22 18.85
N ASN A 140 -8.70 2.46 19.01
CA ASN A 140 -7.65 1.42 19.03
C ASN A 140 -7.57 0.61 17.73
N ASP A 141 -8.11 1.13 16.65
CA ASP A 141 -7.93 0.56 15.32
C ASP A 141 -6.52 0.88 14.83
N VAL A 142 -5.69 -0.13 14.74
CA VAL A 142 -4.30 0.01 14.28
C VAL A 142 -4.21 -0.45 12.84
N ARG A 143 -3.76 0.44 11.97
CA ARG A 143 -3.55 0.14 10.54
C ARG A 143 -2.05 0.11 10.23
N LEU A 144 -1.62 -1.00 9.68
CA LEU A 144 -0.22 -1.23 9.33
C LEU A 144 -0.05 -1.18 7.82
N PHE A 145 0.84 -0.31 7.37
CA PHE A 145 1.19 -0.15 5.95
C PHE A 145 2.61 -0.63 5.73
N HIS A 146 2.72 -1.65 4.89
CA HIS A 146 4.02 -2.24 4.56
C HIS A 146 4.63 -1.59 3.33
N PHE A 147 5.95 -1.45 3.34
CA PHE A 147 6.75 -1.01 2.19
C PHE A 147 6.38 0.38 1.69
N VAL A 148 6.17 1.31 2.61
CA VAL A 148 5.95 2.72 2.28
C VAL A 148 7.30 3.34 1.91
N PRO A 149 7.41 4.00 0.75
CA PRO A 149 8.64 4.70 0.37
C PRO A 149 8.79 5.97 1.20
N LEU A 150 10.02 6.31 1.55
CA LEU A 150 10.38 7.52 2.30
C LEU A 150 9.46 7.73 3.52
N PRO A 151 9.40 6.79 4.47
CA PRO A 151 8.40 6.78 5.53
C PRO A 151 8.40 8.05 6.39
N TYR A 152 9.54 8.65 6.61
CA TYR A 152 9.67 9.90 7.38
C TYR A 152 8.99 11.07 6.68
N LYS A 153 9.09 11.13 5.35
CA LYS A 153 8.41 12.17 4.55
C LYS A 153 6.89 11.99 4.62
N VAL A 154 6.42 10.76 4.47
CA VAL A 154 4.99 10.42 4.57
C VAL A 154 4.46 10.75 5.97
N LEU A 155 5.20 10.37 7.00
CA LEU A 155 4.87 10.64 8.40
C LEU A 155 4.72 12.16 8.65
N LEU A 156 5.66 12.94 8.10
CA LEU A 156 5.64 14.40 8.25
C LEU A 156 4.43 15.01 7.54
N ILE A 157 4.10 14.54 6.34
CA ILE A 157 2.91 14.98 5.57
C ILE A 157 1.63 14.69 6.38
N ILE A 158 1.49 13.47 6.91
CA ILE A 158 0.30 13.07 7.69
C ILE A 158 0.19 13.88 8.99
N LYS A 159 1.30 14.11 9.68
CA LYS A 159 1.31 14.92 10.92
C LYS A 159 0.91 16.35 10.64
N GLN A 160 1.49 16.97 9.64
CA GLN A 160 1.17 18.35 9.25
C GLN A 160 -0.30 18.47 8.87
N GLN A 161 -0.79 17.59 8.03
CA GLN A 161 -2.20 17.54 7.62
C GLN A 161 -3.14 17.42 8.83
N ARG A 162 -2.83 16.52 9.76
CA ARG A 162 -3.60 16.36 11.00
C ARG A 162 -3.65 17.65 11.81
N GLU A 163 -2.52 18.32 11.97
CA GLU A 163 -2.44 19.60 12.70
C GLU A 163 -3.27 20.68 12.01
N ASP A 164 -3.22 20.78 10.69
CA ASP A 164 -4.01 21.73 9.92
C ASP A 164 -5.52 21.48 10.09
N VAL A 165 -5.97 20.23 9.99
CA VAL A 165 -7.39 19.86 10.18
C VAL A 165 -7.85 20.17 11.60
N LEU A 166 -7.03 19.87 12.60
CA LEU A 166 -7.36 20.18 14.01
C LEU A 166 -7.43 21.70 14.25
N ALA A 167 -6.54 22.46 13.66
CA ALA A 167 -6.52 23.93 13.75
C ALA A 167 -7.79 24.53 13.12
N ASP A 168 -8.18 24.04 11.94
CA ASP A 168 -9.39 24.50 11.24
C ASP A 168 -10.67 24.15 12.03
N ARG A 169 -10.74 22.97 12.62
CA ARG A 169 -11.87 22.59 13.49
C ARG A 169 -11.96 23.49 14.71
N LYS A 170 -10.83 23.78 15.34
CA LYS A 170 -10.77 24.67 16.50
C LYS A 170 -11.24 26.09 16.14
N ARG A 171 -10.83 26.60 14.99
CA ARG A 171 -11.28 27.92 14.48
C ARG A 171 -12.80 27.93 14.27
N LYS A 172 -13.35 26.93 13.60
CA LYS A 172 -14.81 26.81 13.36
C LYS A 172 -15.59 26.77 14.67
N TYR A 173 -15.08 26.04 15.68
CA TYR A 173 -15.72 25.96 17.01
C TYR A 173 -15.75 27.34 17.69
N ILE A 174 -14.65 28.07 17.70
CA ILE A 174 -14.55 29.40 18.29
C ILE A 174 -15.52 30.38 17.61
N ILE A 175 -15.63 30.33 16.27
CA ILE A 175 -16.55 31.18 15.51
C ILE A 175 -18.00 30.87 15.88
N SER A 176 -18.39 29.59 15.95
CA SER A 176 -19.76 29.21 16.30
C SER A 176 -20.13 29.63 17.70
N GLU A 177 -19.22 29.50 18.68
CA GLU A 177 -19.42 29.94 20.05
C GLU A 177 -19.58 31.45 20.13
N SER A 178 -18.82 32.22 19.36
CA SER A 178 -18.94 33.68 19.31
C SER A 178 -20.26 34.17 18.68
N GLU A 179 -20.77 33.43 17.69
CA GLU A 179 -22.06 33.71 17.06
C GLU A 179 -23.24 33.40 17.98
N GLU A 180 -23.18 32.27 18.70
CA GLU A 180 -24.20 31.93 19.74
C GLU A 180 -24.24 32.95 20.87
N GLY A 181 -23.06 33.42 21.31
CA GLY A 181 -23.00 34.49 22.34
C GLY A 181 -23.69 35.78 21.91
N LYS A 182 -23.48 36.20 20.66
CA LYS A 182 -24.12 37.40 20.10
C LYS A 182 -25.63 37.24 19.91
N LEU A 183 -26.10 36.04 19.63
CA LEU A 183 -27.53 35.76 19.50
C LEU A 183 -28.24 35.86 20.86
N ASN A 184 -27.63 35.26 21.88
CA ASN A 184 -28.17 35.31 23.26
C ASN A 184 -28.22 36.75 23.81
N GLU A 185 -27.18 37.53 23.55
CA GLU A 185 -27.12 38.96 23.95
C GLU A 185 -28.25 39.79 23.32
N LYS A 186 -28.54 39.54 22.03
CA LYS A 186 -29.65 40.20 21.33
C LYS A 186 -31.04 39.77 21.84
N GLU A 187 -31.19 38.51 22.24
CA GLU A 187 -32.47 38.04 22.82
C GLU A 187 -32.73 38.64 24.21
N GLU A 188 -31.71 38.82 25.03
CA GLU A 188 -31.80 39.49 26.30
C GLU A 188 -32.20 40.97 26.15
N ASP A 189 -31.61 41.70 25.21
CA ASP A 189 -31.93 43.09 24.92
C ASP A 189 -33.40 43.28 24.45
N ILE A 190 -33.98 42.31 23.74
CA ILE A 190 -35.35 42.35 23.26
C ILE A 190 -36.34 42.09 24.42
N GLN A 191 -35.97 41.32 25.41
CA GLN A 191 -36.83 41.03 26.60
C GLN A 191 -36.90 42.17 27.62
N ILE A 192 -36.02 43.15 27.55
CA ILE A 192 -35.94 44.26 28.48
C ILE A 192 -36.75 45.49 27.96
N LEU A 193 -37.20 45.47 26.70
CA LEU A 193 -37.98 46.52 26.07
C LEU A 193 -39.49 46.21 26.14
#